data_4afb37680190782ea71a6bbe2fb77d78
#
_entry.id   4afb37680190782ea71a6bbe2fb77d78
#
_cell.length_a   1.000
_cell.length_b   1.000
_cell.length_c   1.000
_cell.angle_alpha   90.00
_cell.angle_beta   90.00
_cell.angle_gamma   90.00
#
_symmetry.space_group_name_H-M   'P 1'
#
loop_
_entity.id
_entity.type
_entity.pdbx_description
1 polymer ?
#
loop_
_entity_poly.entity_id
_entity_poly.type
_entity_poly.pdbx_seq_one_letter_code
_entity_poly.pdbx_strand_id
1 'polypeptide(L)'
;KKGFPIEFTSRYDGWWRYNAALMCGCFDAAEQRIGFASAESTVAAVGANLAERPADIPADRRAVLETMPCDHLVLYLYLIPHTLPAGNDIDTTRPFEIELRISYAGRLLRTERRAINQWSGASIELRVESGK
;
A
#
# COMPACT_ATOMS: atom_id res chain seq x y z
N LYS A 1 8.84 -24.23 1.53
CA LYS A 1 8.22 -22.99 1.06
C LYS A 1 8.69 -21.80 1.87
N LYS A 2 8.62 -20.65 1.27
CA LYS A 2 9.02 -19.40 1.90
C LYS A 2 7.90 -18.40 1.84
N GLY A 3 8.00 -17.35 2.65
CA GLY A 3 7.10 -16.22 2.58
C GLY A 3 7.50 -15.24 1.48
N PHE A 4 6.66 -14.25 1.28
CA PHE A 4 6.90 -13.21 0.29
C PHE A 4 7.19 -11.90 1.01
N PRO A 5 8.42 -11.38 0.93
CA PRO A 5 8.68 -10.01 1.39
C PRO A 5 8.03 -9.00 0.46
N ILE A 6 7.34 -8.05 1.03
CA ILE A 6 6.63 -7.00 0.30
C ILE A 6 7.08 -5.66 0.83
N GLU A 7 7.50 -4.77 -0.07
CA GLU A 7 7.92 -3.43 0.29
C GLU A 7 7.07 -2.41 -0.44
N PHE A 8 6.47 -1.50 0.32
CA PHE A 8 5.69 -0.39 -0.21
C PHE A 8 6.46 0.89 0.08
N THR A 9 6.73 1.68 -0.95
CA THR A 9 7.46 2.93 -0.81
C THR A 9 6.82 4.03 -1.62
N SER A 10 7.00 5.27 -1.15
CA SER A 10 6.61 6.45 -1.88
C SER A 10 7.41 7.64 -1.36
N ARG A 11 7.86 8.50 -2.27
CA ARG A 11 8.56 9.72 -1.91
C ARG A 11 7.64 10.93 -1.82
N TYR A 12 6.36 10.72 -2.01
CA TYR A 12 5.38 11.80 -1.90
C TYR A 12 5.38 12.32 -0.45
N ASP A 13 5.33 13.62 -0.28
CA ASP A 13 5.46 14.25 1.03
C ASP A 13 4.12 14.55 1.68
N GLY A 14 3.02 14.18 1.06
CA GLY A 14 1.67 14.41 1.59
C GLY A 14 1.01 13.18 2.19
N TRP A 15 1.79 12.17 2.57
CA TRP A 15 1.24 10.93 3.09
C TRP A 15 0.47 11.10 4.39
N TRP A 16 0.75 12.16 5.13
CA TRP A 16 0.02 12.45 6.36
C TRP A 16 -1.45 12.73 6.14
N ARG A 17 -1.87 12.94 4.89
CA ARG A 17 -3.28 13.17 4.54
C ARG A 17 -4.06 11.89 4.27
N TYR A 18 -3.40 10.73 4.36
CA TYR A 18 -3.99 9.45 3.97
C TYR A 18 -3.87 8.43 5.07
N ASN A 19 -4.90 7.59 5.20
CA ASN A 19 -4.78 6.33 5.90
C ASN A 19 -4.46 5.25 4.87
N ALA A 20 -3.60 4.31 5.24
CA ALA A 20 -3.16 3.27 4.33
C ALA A 20 -3.32 1.91 4.96
N ALA A 21 -3.73 0.93 4.17
CA ALA A 21 -3.81 -0.45 4.59
C ALA A 21 -3.22 -1.33 3.49
N LEU A 22 -2.17 -2.07 3.83
CA LEU A 22 -1.56 -3.05 2.95
C LEU A 22 -1.89 -4.42 3.53
N MET A 23 -2.62 -5.24 2.79
CA MET A 23 -3.12 -6.51 3.28
C MET A 23 -2.85 -7.62 2.30
N CYS A 24 -2.55 -8.82 2.80
CA CYS A 24 -2.29 -9.99 1.98
C CYS A 24 -3.07 -11.18 2.48
N GLY A 25 -3.85 -11.80 1.61
CA GLY A 25 -4.33 -13.15 1.85
C GLY A 25 -3.30 -14.13 1.28
N CYS A 26 -2.95 -15.13 2.07
CA CYS A 26 -1.96 -16.15 1.70
C CYS A 26 -2.68 -17.45 1.41
N PHE A 27 -2.34 -18.08 0.26
CA PHE A 27 -3.09 -19.23 -0.25
C PHE A 27 -2.17 -20.41 -0.50
N ASP A 28 -2.70 -21.61 -0.36
CA ASP A 28 -1.99 -22.83 -0.74
C ASP A 28 -2.27 -23.17 -2.21
N ALA A 29 -1.65 -24.24 -2.69
CA ALA A 29 -1.81 -24.64 -4.09
C ALA A 29 -3.25 -25.05 -4.45
N ALA A 30 -4.07 -25.35 -3.44
CA ALA A 30 -5.47 -25.70 -3.64
C ALA A 30 -6.40 -24.48 -3.57
N GLU A 31 -5.85 -23.27 -3.60
CA GLU A 31 -6.60 -22.01 -3.55
C GLU A 31 -7.33 -21.79 -2.23
N GLN A 32 -6.84 -22.40 -1.17
CA GLN A 32 -7.41 -22.17 0.15
C GLN A 32 -6.57 -21.14 0.91
N ARG A 33 -7.24 -20.19 1.54
CA ARG A 33 -6.54 -19.19 2.35
C ARG A 33 -6.02 -19.83 3.62
N ILE A 34 -4.71 -19.79 3.80
CA ILE A 34 -4.06 -20.39 4.95
C ILE A 34 -3.49 -19.35 5.90
N GLY A 35 -3.54 -18.09 5.53
CA GLY A 35 -3.06 -17.04 6.41
C GLY A 35 -3.37 -15.67 5.90
N PHE A 36 -3.00 -14.68 6.71
CA PHE A 36 -3.29 -13.28 6.41
C PHE A 36 -2.19 -12.43 7.05
N ALA A 37 -1.77 -11.40 6.36
CA ALA A 37 -0.79 -10.46 6.88
C ALA A 37 -1.24 -9.05 6.54
N SER A 38 -0.95 -8.09 7.41
CA SER A 38 -1.33 -6.71 7.14
C SER A 38 -0.37 -5.74 7.79
N ALA A 39 -0.27 -4.56 7.20
CA ALA A 39 0.42 -3.41 7.75
C ALA A 39 -0.48 -2.21 7.53
N GLU A 40 -0.98 -1.63 8.60
CA GLU A 40 -1.94 -0.54 8.53
C GLU A 40 -1.38 0.71 9.19
N SER A 41 -1.76 1.86 8.66
CA SER A 41 -1.39 3.14 9.23
C SER A 41 -2.60 4.05 9.19
N THR A 42 -3.15 4.31 10.36
CA THR A 42 -4.26 5.24 10.51
C THR A 42 -3.72 6.51 11.14
N VAL A 43 -3.75 7.60 10.39
CA VAL A 43 -3.27 8.90 10.86
C VAL A 43 -4.42 9.66 11.53
N ALA A 44 -5.60 9.63 10.93
CA ALA A 44 -6.75 10.37 11.44
C ALA A 44 -8.04 9.76 10.92
N ALA A 45 -9.16 10.13 11.53
CA ALA A 45 -10.46 9.67 11.05
C ALA A 45 -10.80 10.30 9.70
N VAL A 46 -11.56 9.58 8.89
CA VAL A 46 -12.00 10.11 7.61
C VAL A 46 -12.82 11.39 7.87
N GLY A 47 -12.48 12.44 7.12
CA GLY A 47 -13.13 13.73 7.30
C GLY A 47 -12.46 14.64 8.33
N ALA A 48 -11.31 14.23 8.88
CA ALA A 48 -10.63 15.03 9.91
C ALA A 48 -10.11 16.35 9.37
N ASN A 49 -9.66 16.39 8.11
CA ASN A 49 -9.18 17.59 7.43
C ASN A 49 -8.10 18.32 8.23
N LEU A 50 -6.97 17.65 8.42
CA LEU A 50 -5.86 18.21 9.17
C LEU A 50 -5.28 19.41 8.43
N ALA A 51 -4.90 20.46 9.19
CA ALA A 51 -4.35 21.66 8.60
C ALA A 51 -2.88 21.52 8.21
N GLU A 52 -2.15 20.61 8.87
CA GLU A 52 -0.73 20.42 8.62
C GLU A 52 -0.31 19.04 9.06
N ARG A 53 0.90 18.64 8.66
CA ARG A 53 1.44 17.33 9.03
C ARG A 53 1.66 17.26 10.54
N PRO A 54 1.10 16.23 11.20
CA PRO A 54 1.41 16.02 12.63
C PRO A 54 2.91 15.79 12.82
N ALA A 55 3.45 16.28 13.93
CA ALA A 55 4.88 16.27 14.18
C ALA A 55 5.45 14.86 14.25
N ASP A 56 4.66 13.88 14.67
CA ASP A 56 5.12 12.50 14.83
C ASP A 56 4.87 11.64 13.59
N ILE A 57 4.37 12.22 12.50
CA ILE A 57 4.07 11.47 11.27
C ILE A 57 5.09 11.85 10.21
N PRO A 58 5.81 10.86 9.62
CA PRO A 58 6.75 11.16 8.56
C PRO A 58 6.08 11.74 7.32
N ALA A 59 6.83 12.52 6.55
CA ALA A 59 6.32 13.06 5.30
C ALA A 59 6.16 11.97 4.26
N ASP A 60 7.20 11.14 4.09
CA ASP A 60 7.14 10.05 3.11
C ASP A 60 6.59 8.77 3.74
N ARG A 61 6.51 7.71 2.93
CA ARG A 61 5.92 6.45 3.39
C ARG A 61 6.78 5.27 2.97
N ARG A 62 7.02 4.38 3.93
CA ARG A 62 7.65 3.10 3.68
C ARG A 62 7.05 2.07 4.62
N ALA A 63 6.61 0.94 4.07
CA ALA A 63 6.09 -0.17 4.86
C ALA A 63 6.67 -1.46 4.35
N VAL A 64 7.00 -2.37 5.25
CA VAL A 64 7.53 -3.68 4.91
C VAL A 64 6.65 -4.72 5.56
N LEU A 65 6.30 -5.75 4.79
CA LEU A 65 5.44 -6.82 5.23
C LEU A 65 6.02 -8.12 4.71
N GLU A 66 6.02 -9.15 5.54
CA GLU A 66 6.43 -10.47 5.07
C GLU A 66 5.33 -11.47 5.40
N THR A 67 4.92 -12.25 4.39
CA THR A 67 3.86 -13.24 4.57
C THR A 67 4.40 -14.51 5.18
N MET A 68 3.52 -15.35 5.67
CA MET A 68 3.86 -16.72 6.02
C MET A 68 4.21 -17.50 4.75
N PRO A 69 4.88 -18.66 4.87
CA PRO A 69 5.12 -19.49 3.69
C PRO A 69 3.80 -19.90 3.03
N CYS A 70 3.70 -19.68 1.71
CA CYS A 70 2.49 -19.98 0.95
C CYS A 70 2.83 -20.14 -0.52
N ASP A 71 1.86 -20.62 -1.30
CA ASP A 71 2.03 -20.83 -2.72
C ASP A 71 1.88 -19.54 -3.51
N HIS A 72 0.87 -18.76 -3.18
CA HIS A 72 0.63 -17.47 -3.81
C HIS A 72 -0.10 -16.56 -2.84
N LEU A 73 -0.21 -15.28 -3.22
CA LEU A 73 -0.90 -14.31 -2.39
C LEU A 73 -1.80 -13.42 -3.25
N VAL A 74 -2.78 -12.82 -2.60
CA VAL A 74 -3.56 -11.73 -3.17
C VAL A 74 -3.31 -10.53 -2.28
N LEU A 75 -2.79 -9.47 -2.88
CA LEU A 75 -2.39 -8.25 -2.20
C LEU A 75 -3.43 -7.18 -2.42
N TYR A 76 -3.81 -6.51 -1.36
CA TYR A 76 -4.72 -5.35 -1.42
C TYR A 76 -4.02 -4.15 -0.83
N LEU A 77 -4.11 -3.03 -1.52
CA LEU A 77 -3.62 -1.76 -1.00
C LEU A 77 -4.76 -0.75 -1.08
N TYR A 78 -5.11 -0.19 0.07
CA TYR A 78 -6.14 0.84 0.17
C TYR A 78 -5.51 2.11 0.68
N LEU A 79 -5.74 3.20 -0.04
CA LEU A 79 -5.27 4.52 0.32
C LEU A 79 -6.49 5.43 0.42
N ILE A 80 -6.81 5.86 1.64
CA ILE A 80 -8.04 6.57 1.92
C ILE A 80 -7.70 7.97 2.42
N PRO A 81 -8.03 9.02 1.66
CA PRO A 81 -7.75 10.38 2.13
C PRO A 81 -8.68 10.76 3.27
N HIS A 82 -8.11 11.28 4.34
CA HIS A 82 -8.88 11.89 5.41
C HIS A 82 -8.76 13.41 5.37
N THR A 83 -7.84 13.92 4.55
CA THR A 83 -7.59 15.34 4.37
C THR A 83 -7.34 15.57 2.89
N LEU A 84 -8.20 16.35 2.26
CA LEU A 84 -8.09 16.59 0.82
C LEU A 84 -6.99 17.60 0.51
N PRO A 85 -6.49 17.62 -0.74
CA PRO A 85 -5.50 18.61 -1.14
C PRO A 85 -6.00 20.02 -0.96
N ALA A 86 -5.08 20.95 -0.75
CA ALA A 86 -5.42 22.36 -0.67
C ALA A 86 -5.91 22.88 -2.03
N GLY A 87 -6.85 23.80 -2.02
CA GLY A 87 -7.41 24.36 -3.25
C GLY A 87 -8.57 23.52 -3.75
N ASN A 88 -9.14 23.97 -4.87
CA ASN A 88 -10.35 23.35 -5.40
C ASN A 88 -10.18 22.87 -6.86
N ASP A 89 -8.95 22.81 -7.35
CA ASP A 89 -8.74 22.51 -8.75
C ASP A 89 -8.28 21.07 -8.93
N ILE A 90 -9.23 20.18 -9.15
CA ILE A 90 -8.95 18.76 -9.33
C ILE A 90 -8.10 18.56 -10.58
N ASP A 91 -8.30 19.35 -11.61
CA ASP A 91 -7.64 19.14 -12.90
C ASP A 91 -6.16 19.44 -12.84
N THR A 92 -5.73 20.34 -11.96
CA THR A 92 -4.32 20.73 -11.87
C THR A 92 -3.58 20.01 -10.75
N THR A 93 -4.28 19.25 -9.92
CA THR A 93 -3.64 18.48 -8.85
C THR A 93 -2.96 17.26 -9.43
N ARG A 94 -1.65 17.19 -9.27
CA ARG A 94 -0.87 16.09 -9.85
C ARG A 94 -1.05 14.81 -9.07
N PRO A 95 -1.14 13.67 -9.74
CA PRO A 95 -1.08 12.39 -9.04
C PRO A 95 0.31 12.18 -8.45
N PHE A 96 0.40 11.37 -7.41
CA PHE A 96 1.68 10.98 -6.85
C PHE A 96 1.92 9.50 -7.12
N GLU A 97 3.18 9.06 -6.99
CA GLU A 97 3.53 7.70 -7.34
C GLU A 97 3.80 6.86 -6.12
N ILE A 98 3.44 5.59 -6.21
CA ILE A 98 3.80 4.56 -5.24
C ILE A 98 4.53 3.44 -5.96
N GLU A 99 5.28 2.65 -5.19
CA GLU A 99 5.94 1.47 -5.71
C GLU A 99 5.76 0.33 -4.73
N LEU A 100 5.35 -0.82 -5.27
CA LEU A 100 5.25 -2.07 -4.53
C LEU A 100 6.27 -3.04 -5.11
N ARG A 101 7.10 -3.64 -4.25
CA ARG A 101 8.10 -4.61 -4.66
C ARG A 101 7.83 -5.90 -3.91
N ILE A 102 7.62 -6.97 -4.65
CA ILE A 102 7.26 -8.26 -4.08
C ILE A 102 8.33 -9.27 -4.48
N SER A 103 8.91 -9.94 -3.48
CA SER A 103 10.01 -10.87 -3.69
C SER A 103 9.64 -12.26 -3.19
N TYR A 104 10.41 -13.25 -3.63
CA TYR A 104 10.26 -14.63 -3.16
C TYR A 104 11.62 -15.31 -3.25
N ALA A 105 12.05 -15.93 -2.16
CA ALA A 105 13.31 -16.67 -2.10
C ALA A 105 14.50 -15.84 -2.56
N GLY A 106 14.54 -14.58 -2.14
CA GLY A 106 15.64 -13.67 -2.47
C GLY A 106 15.60 -13.07 -3.85
N ARG A 107 14.55 -13.32 -4.60
CA ARG A 107 14.42 -12.84 -5.97
C ARG A 107 13.20 -11.92 -6.10
N LEU A 108 13.40 -10.77 -6.73
CA LEU A 108 12.31 -9.84 -7.00
C LEU A 108 11.38 -10.42 -8.06
N LEU A 109 10.13 -10.66 -7.71
CA LEU A 109 9.14 -11.21 -8.63
C LEU A 109 8.38 -10.13 -9.38
N ARG A 110 8.08 -9.03 -8.71
CA ARG A 110 7.22 -8.03 -9.31
C ARG A 110 7.48 -6.66 -8.72
N THR A 111 7.51 -5.66 -9.60
CA THR A 111 7.52 -4.25 -9.22
C THR A 111 6.28 -3.62 -9.82
N GLU A 112 5.44 -3.05 -8.98
CA GLU A 112 4.23 -2.41 -9.44
C GLU A 112 4.31 -0.94 -9.08
N ARG A 113 4.22 -0.07 -10.09
CA ARG A 113 4.20 1.38 -9.90
C ARG A 113 2.85 1.91 -10.32
N ARG A 114 2.29 2.78 -9.51
CA ARG A 114 0.98 3.34 -9.77
C ARG A 114 0.97 4.82 -9.50
N ALA A 115 0.24 5.56 -10.33
CA ALA A 115 -0.06 6.95 -10.10
C ALA A 115 -1.38 7.02 -9.32
N ILE A 116 -1.39 7.79 -8.24
CA ILE A 116 -2.50 7.84 -7.30
C ILE A 116 -3.15 9.22 -7.38
N ASN A 117 -4.45 9.24 -7.59
CA ASN A 117 -5.22 10.49 -7.57
C ASN A 117 -5.29 11.02 -6.14
N GLN A 118 -4.88 12.27 -5.94
CA GLN A 118 -4.80 12.83 -4.59
C GLN A 118 -6.17 13.02 -3.94
N TRP A 119 -7.21 13.13 -4.74
CA TRP A 119 -8.55 13.40 -4.23
C TRP A 119 -9.29 12.13 -3.85
N SER A 120 -9.12 11.06 -4.60
CA SER A 120 -9.88 9.83 -4.39
C SER A 120 -9.07 8.73 -3.71
N GLY A 121 -7.74 8.84 -3.67
CA GLY A 121 -6.92 7.75 -3.17
C GLY A 121 -6.90 6.59 -4.13
N ALA A 122 -6.83 5.37 -3.61
CA ALA A 122 -6.73 4.19 -4.48
C ALA A 122 -7.18 2.93 -3.77
N SER A 123 -7.57 1.96 -4.59
CA SER A 123 -7.84 0.59 -4.17
C SER A 123 -7.18 -0.29 -5.22
N ILE A 124 -6.16 -1.05 -4.81
CA ILE A 124 -5.35 -1.85 -5.73
C ILE A 124 -5.40 -3.30 -5.29
N GLU A 125 -5.57 -4.20 -6.24
CA GLU A 125 -5.58 -5.64 -5.97
C GLU A 125 -4.61 -6.31 -6.92
N LEU A 126 -3.70 -7.15 -6.38
CA LEU A 126 -2.70 -7.87 -7.17
C LEU A 126 -2.65 -9.32 -6.73
N ARG A 127 -2.60 -10.23 -7.70
CA ARG A 127 -2.33 -11.64 -7.44
C ARG A 127 -0.89 -11.92 -7.82
N VAL A 128 -0.13 -12.52 -6.90
CA VAL A 128 1.29 -12.82 -7.12
C VAL A 128 1.55 -14.27 -6.77
N GLU A 129 2.17 -14.99 -7.72
CA GLU A 129 2.51 -16.39 -7.54
C GLU A 129 4.01 -16.54 -7.43
N SER A 130 4.46 -17.63 -6.81
CA SER A 130 5.89 -17.83 -6.57
C SER A 130 6.70 -17.96 -7.86
N GLY A 131 6.06 -18.27 -8.96
CA GLY A 131 6.70 -18.22 -10.27
C GLY A 131 7.77 -19.25 -10.48
N LYS A 132 7.63 -20.38 -9.91
CA LYS A 132 8.64 -21.43 -10.09
C LYS A 132 8.66 -21.97 -11.51
#